data_eb1433a60284064d24b2db63f727771a
#
_entry.id   eb1433a60284064d24b2db63f727771a
#
_cell.length_a   1.000
_cell.length_b   1.000
_cell.length_c   1.000
_cell.angle_alpha   90.00
_cell.angle_beta   90.00
_cell.angle_gamma   90.00
#
_symmetry.space_group_name_H-M   'P 1'
#
loop_
_entity.id
_entity.type
_entity.pdbx_description
1 polymer ?
#
loop_
_entity_poly.entity_id
_entity_poly.type
_entity_poly.pdbx_seq_one_letter_code
_entity_poly.pdbx_strand_id
1 'polypeptide(L)'
;MAITMCCVASLFAQGSMNAYNYSRTDIKGTARYMGMGGAFGALGGDISTLSQNPAGIGVYRSNEIVTTLGIAGISAETKTSVNVNNNLTKFVFDNVGIIGTFNTGKDLGIVSYNFGFAYNRRNSYDQTYRVQYSNLRSSVTNYIADKSFGIRENDLAGADVQSGDAYDINGLPWLSILGYESLLMSPQENPEGGYYDDSYEGLFGAKATGSGSLYVRERGRTNEYTFNFGGNVSNVVYFGIGLGIMDLDYEMISS
;
A
#
# COMPACT_ATOMS: atom_id res chain seq x y z
N MET A 1 -16.73 -9.23 -34.09
CA MET A 1 -16.57 -9.95 -32.82
C MET A 1 -15.08 -10.19 -32.60
N ALA A 2 -14.42 -9.19 -32.00
CA ALA A 2 -13.02 -9.24 -31.64
C ALA A 2 -12.90 -8.57 -30.26
N ILE A 3 -13.25 -9.32 -29.22
CA ILE A 3 -13.11 -8.87 -27.82
C ILE A 3 -11.84 -9.53 -27.29
N THR A 4 -10.77 -8.75 -27.29
CA THR A 4 -9.88 -8.54 -26.19
C THR A 4 -9.39 -9.83 -25.48
N MET A 5 -8.39 -10.42 -26.06
CA MET A 5 -7.44 -11.24 -25.33
C MET A 5 -6.53 -10.26 -24.56
N CYS A 6 -7.02 -9.83 -23.40
CA CYS A 6 -6.24 -9.06 -22.45
C CYS A 6 -5.12 -10.00 -21.95
N CYS A 7 -3.91 -9.75 -22.38
CA CYS A 7 -2.73 -10.45 -21.91
C CYS A 7 -2.68 -10.38 -20.38
N VAL A 8 -2.93 -11.50 -19.73
CA VAL A 8 -2.61 -11.68 -18.32
C VAL A 8 -1.09 -11.84 -18.25
N ALA A 9 -0.39 -10.72 -18.33
CA ALA A 9 0.99 -10.68 -17.91
C ALA A 9 0.98 -10.85 -16.40
N SER A 10 1.47 -11.98 -15.93
CA SER A 10 1.69 -12.23 -14.50
C SER A 10 2.78 -11.27 -14.04
N LEU A 11 2.38 -10.11 -13.51
CA LEU A 11 3.26 -9.14 -12.92
C LEU A 11 3.62 -9.63 -11.51
N PHE A 12 4.69 -10.38 -11.37
CA PHE A 12 5.25 -10.83 -10.09
C PHE A 12 5.98 -9.71 -9.31
N ALA A 13 5.89 -8.46 -9.76
CA ALA A 13 6.60 -7.34 -9.17
C ALA A 13 5.96 -6.79 -7.87
N GLN A 14 4.72 -7.18 -7.52
CA GLN A 14 4.03 -6.70 -6.34
C GLN A 14 3.78 -7.85 -5.36
N GLY A 15 4.18 -7.64 -4.09
CA GLY A 15 3.88 -8.58 -3.02
C GLY A 15 2.37 -8.62 -2.70
N SER A 16 1.89 -9.76 -2.19
CA SER A 16 0.49 -9.94 -1.80
C SER A 16 -0.01 -8.88 -0.80
N MET A 17 0.87 -8.38 0.06
CA MET A 17 0.55 -7.31 1.01
C MET A 17 0.26 -5.99 0.31
N ASN A 18 1.01 -5.63 -0.75
CA ASN A 18 0.76 -4.43 -1.53
C ASN A 18 -0.58 -4.53 -2.27
N ALA A 19 -0.86 -5.69 -2.88
CA ALA A 19 -2.13 -5.95 -3.53
C ALA A 19 -3.30 -5.81 -2.55
N TYR A 20 -3.17 -6.34 -1.33
CA TYR A 20 -4.16 -6.18 -0.27
C TYR A 20 -4.35 -4.70 0.11
N ASN A 21 -3.28 -3.97 0.34
CA ASN A 21 -3.35 -2.54 0.71
C ASN A 21 -4.03 -1.71 -0.37
N TYR A 22 -3.77 -1.98 -1.65
CA TYR A 22 -4.38 -1.23 -2.77
C TYR A 22 -5.83 -1.61 -3.01
N SER A 23 -6.24 -2.84 -2.68
CA SER A 23 -7.64 -3.29 -2.82
C SER A 23 -8.55 -2.81 -1.71
N ARG A 24 -8.00 -2.35 -0.59
CA ARG A 24 -8.81 -1.81 0.52
C ARG A 24 -9.52 -0.54 0.10
N THR A 25 -10.76 -0.43 0.54
CA THR A 25 -11.55 0.80 0.44
C THR A 25 -12.01 1.22 1.83
N ASP A 26 -11.80 2.49 2.16
CA ASP A 26 -12.31 3.07 3.39
C ASP A 26 -13.74 3.58 3.17
N ILE A 27 -14.51 3.66 4.26
CA ILE A 27 -15.82 4.29 4.22
C ILE A 27 -15.62 5.80 4.24
N LYS A 28 -15.55 6.39 3.06
CA LYS A 28 -15.35 7.84 2.84
C LYS A 28 -16.42 8.37 1.89
N GLY A 29 -16.82 9.60 2.11
CA GLY A 29 -17.87 10.24 1.31
C GLY A 29 -18.56 11.35 2.07
N THR A 30 -19.85 11.54 1.82
CA THR A 30 -20.65 12.50 2.57
C THR A 30 -20.73 12.15 4.06
N ALA A 31 -20.92 13.15 4.90
CA ALA A 31 -21.09 12.94 6.35
C ALA A 31 -22.24 11.97 6.66
N ARG A 32 -23.31 12.03 5.87
CA ARG A 32 -24.46 11.11 5.98
C ARG A 32 -24.06 9.67 5.68
N TYR A 33 -23.31 9.44 4.58
CA TYR A 33 -22.82 8.13 4.19
C TYR A 33 -21.87 7.55 5.25
N MET A 34 -20.92 8.35 5.73
CA MET A 34 -19.98 7.93 6.78
C MET A 34 -20.70 7.66 8.11
N GLY A 35 -21.65 8.50 8.50
CA GLY A 35 -22.42 8.34 9.73
C GLY A 35 -23.26 7.06 9.77
N MET A 36 -23.65 6.53 8.61
CA MET A 36 -24.35 5.26 8.47
C MET A 36 -23.42 4.07 8.20
N GLY A 37 -22.09 4.26 8.34
CA GLY A 37 -21.12 3.19 8.14
C GLY A 37 -21.08 2.66 6.69
N GLY A 38 -21.47 3.46 5.70
CA GLY A 38 -21.54 3.06 4.29
C GLY A 38 -22.74 2.17 3.93
N ALA A 39 -23.70 1.98 4.82
CA ALA A 39 -24.85 1.11 4.62
C ALA A 39 -25.93 1.74 3.71
N PHE A 40 -25.56 2.09 2.50
CA PHE A 40 -26.40 2.82 1.53
C PHE A 40 -26.74 2.02 0.26
N GLY A 41 -26.35 0.76 0.18
CA GLY A 41 -26.50 -0.03 -1.05
C GLY A 41 -27.93 -0.08 -1.61
N ALA A 42 -28.96 0.04 -0.76
CA ALA A 42 -30.36 0.04 -1.17
C ALA A 42 -31.05 1.41 -1.10
N LEU A 43 -30.45 2.40 -0.41
CA LEU A 43 -31.16 3.67 -0.13
C LEU A 43 -31.13 4.64 -1.31
N GLY A 44 -30.02 4.74 -2.02
CA GLY A 44 -29.83 5.76 -3.05
C GLY A 44 -29.86 7.19 -2.52
N GLY A 45 -29.82 8.16 -3.42
CA GLY A 45 -29.94 9.58 -3.06
C GLY A 45 -28.76 10.13 -2.26
N ASP A 46 -27.57 9.54 -2.44
CA ASP A 46 -26.30 10.04 -1.93
C ASP A 46 -25.20 9.85 -2.98
N ILE A 47 -24.44 10.89 -3.22
CA ILE A 47 -23.44 10.92 -4.28
C ILE A 47 -22.31 9.92 -4.04
N SER A 48 -22.02 9.58 -2.78
CA SER A 48 -20.98 8.63 -2.40
C SER A 48 -21.33 7.18 -2.79
N THR A 49 -22.61 6.91 -3.10
CA THR A 49 -23.11 5.55 -3.38
C THR A 49 -23.25 5.24 -4.85
N LEU A 50 -23.04 6.21 -5.73
CA LEU A 50 -23.28 6.07 -7.16
C LEU A 50 -22.51 4.96 -7.83
N SER A 51 -21.33 4.59 -7.30
CA SER A 51 -20.56 3.47 -7.78
C SER A 51 -21.06 2.11 -7.24
N GLN A 52 -21.67 2.10 -6.06
CA GLN A 52 -22.21 0.88 -5.45
C GLN A 52 -23.61 0.54 -5.98
N ASN A 53 -24.43 1.58 -6.14
CA ASN A 53 -25.79 1.46 -6.63
C ASN A 53 -26.11 2.58 -7.64
N PRO A 54 -25.81 2.39 -8.92
CA PRO A 54 -26.12 3.37 -9.96
C PRO A 54 -27.61 3.72 -10.05
N ALA A 55 -28.51 2.79 -9.73
CA ALA A 55 -29.96 3.03 -9.74
C ALA A 55 -30.40 4.05 -8.69
N GLY A 56 -29.59 4.23 -7.63
CA GLY A 56 -29.81 5.24 -6.60
C GLY A 56 -29.83 6.68 -7.12
N ILE A 57 -29.31 6.94 -8.32
CA ILE A 57 -29.43 8.26 -8.96
C ILE A 57 -30.88 8.60 -9.34
N GLY A 58 -31.69 7.59 -9.61
CA GLY A 58 -33.12 7.78 -9.95
C GLY A 58 -33.99 8.34 -8.82
N VAL A 59 -33.47 8.33 -7.57
CA VAL A 59 -34.17 8.88 -6.39
C VAL A 59 -34.12 10.41 -6.36
N TYR A 60 -33.17 11.04 -7.05
CA TYR A 60 -33.05 12.49 -7.09
C TYR A 60 -34.20 13.14 -7.84
N ARG A 61 -34.76 14.20 -7.26
CA ARG A 61 -35.90 14.95 -7.80
C ARG A 61 -35.56 16.39 -8.21
N SER A 62 -34.36 16.84 -7.86
CA SER A 62 -33.82 18.16 -8.17
C SER A 62 -32.36 18.08 -8.47
N ASN A 63 -31.83 19.13 -9.10
CA ASN A 63 -30.39 19.28 -9.27
C ASN A 63 -29.71 19.44 -7.91
N GLU A 64 -28.55 18.82 -7.76
CA GLU A 64 -27.79 18.86 -6.51
C GLU A 64 -26.30 19.01 -6.80
N ILE A 65 -25.62 19.83 -6.00
CA ILE A 65 -24.17 19.95 -5.97
C ILE A 65 -23.74 19.64 -4.54
N VAL A 66 -22.83 18.68 -4.38
CA VAL A 66 -22.33 18.25 -3.08
C VAL A 66 -20.82 18.36 -3.05
N THR A 67 -20.29 18.82 -1.94
CA THR A 67 -18.87 18.76 -1.62
C THR A 67 -18.70 18.42 -0.14
N THR A 68 -17.71 17.58 0.16
CA THR A 68 -17.38 17.22 1.54
C THR A 68 -15.93 17.54 1.82
N LEU A 69 -15.75 18.35 2.83
CA LEU A 69 -14.47 18.73 3.40
C LEU A 69 -14.36 18.11 4.79
N GLY A 70 -13.19 17.61 5.14
CA GLY A 70 -12.98 16.96 6.42
C GLY A 70 -11.61 17.26 7.01
N ILE A 71 -11.43 16.87 8.25
CA ILE A 71 -10.14 16.87 8.95
C ILE A 71 -9.86 15.44 9.36
N ALA A 72 -8.77 14.86 8.85
CA ALA A 72 -8.33 13.53 9.22
C ALA A 72 -7.20 13.60 10.23
N GLY A 73 -7.38 12.93 11.36
CA GLY A 73 -6.34 12.66 12.35
C GLY A 73 -5.80 11.25 12.16
N ILE A 74 -4.51 11.11 11.94
CA ILE A 74 -3.82 9.84 11.77
C ILE A 74 -2.81 9.72 12.89
N SER A 75 -2.88 8.63 13.65
CA SER A 75 -1.95 8.34 14.73
C SER A 75 -1.32 6.97 14.48
N ALA A 76 0.01 6.92 14.54
CA ALA A 76 0.78 5.69 14.47
C ALA A 76 1.64 5.56 15.73
N GLU A 77 1.41 4.50 16.49
CA GLU A 77 2.19 4.15 17.66
C GLU A 77 3.04 2.92 17.35
N THR A 78 4.34 3.02 17.54
CA THR A 78 5.25 1.88 17.44
C THR A 78 5.72 1.47 18.83
N LYS A 79 5.55 0.20 19.15
CA LYS A 79 5.90 -0.41 20.44
C LYS A 79 7.10 -1.34 20.24
N THR A 80 8.26 -0.82 20.57
CA THR A 80 9.52 -1.56 20.54
C THR A 80 10.26 -1.34 21.86
N SER A 81 11.58 -1.39 21.86
CA SER A 81 12.36 -0.96 23.04
C SER A 81 12.13 0.52 23.43
N VAL A 82 11.69 1.32 22.48
CA VAL A 82 11.28 2.73 22.68
C VAL A 82 9.92 2.94 22.03
N ASN A 83 8.94 3.43 22.80
CA ASN A 83 7.63 3.77 22.25
C ASN A 83 7.71 5.12 21.54
N VAL A 84 7.32 5.12 20.27
CA VAL A 84 7.27 6.34 19.44
C VAL A 84 5.86 6.56 18.91
N ASN A 85 5.32 7.74 19.18
CA ASN A 85 4.03 8.19 18.67
C ASN A 85 4.23 9.24 17.59
N ASN A 86 3.59 9.02 16.43
CA ASN A 86 3.53 9.99 15.35
C ASN A 86 2.08 10.34 15.07
N ASN A 87 1.77 11.63 15.17
CA ASN A 87 0.44 12.17 14.89
C ASN A 87 0.51 13.07 13.67
N LEU A 88 -0.43 12.88 12.76
CA LEU A 88 -0.58 13.70 11.56
C LEU A 88 -2.02 14.17 11.47
N THR A 89 -2.21 15.47 11.36
CA THR A 89 -3.53 16.05 11.08
C THR A 89 -3.50 16.69 9.70
N LYS A 90 -4.47 16.34 8.87
CA LYS A 90 -4.60 16.84 7.51
C LYS A 90 -6.02 17.32 7.23
N PHE A 91 -6.10 18.43 6.48
CA PHE A 91 -7.32 18.80 5.80
C PHE A 91 -7.52 17.86 4.59
N VAL A 92 -8.69 17.30 4.46
CA VAL A 92 -9.03 16.35 3.41
C VAL A 92 -10.23 16.80 2.61
N PHE A 93 -10.17 16.52 1.32
CA PHE A 93 -11.25 16.72 0.39
C PHE A 93 -11.75 15.32 -0.02
N ASP A 94 -12.90 14.91 0.50
CA ASP A 94 -13.35 13.53 0.38
C ASP A 94 -14.21 13.28 -0.84
N ASN A 95 -15.11 14.22 -1.16
CA ASN A 95 -15.88 14.11 -2.39
C ASN A 95 -16.34 15.47 -2.94
N VAL A 96 -16.64 15.45 -4.22
CA VAL A 96 -17.42 16.49 -4.92
C VAL A 96 -18.23 15.82 -6.02
N GLY A 97 -19.42 16.32 -6.26
CA GLY A 97 -20.17 15.90 -7.40
C GLY A 97 -21.38 16.75 -7.69
N ILE A 98 -21.93 16.46 -8.83
CA ILE A 98 -23.09 17.16 -9.38
C ILE A 98 -24.09 16.14 -9.93
N ILE A 99 -25.35 16.38 -9.62
CA ILE A 99 -26.49 15.64 -10.15
C ILE A 99 -27.37 16.59 -10.91
N GLY A 100 -27.69 16.26 -12.16
CA GLY A 100 -28.68 16.91 -12.98
C GLY A 100 -29.94 16.05 -13.07
N THR A 101 -31.10 16.62 -12.78
CA THR A 101 -32.40 15.95 -12.81
C THR A 101 -33.30 16.62 -13.83
N PHE A 102 -33.82 15.83 -14.76
CA PHE A 102 -34.76 16.26 -15.80
C PHE A 102 -36.11 15.59 -15.58
N ASN A 103 -37.07 16.37 -15.14
CA ASN A 103 -38.44 15.90 -14.93
C ASN A 103 -39.24 15.93 -16.21
N THR A 104 -39.96 14.85 -16.52
CA THR A 104 -40.78 14.76 -17.73
C THR A 104 -42.18 15.40 -17.57
N GLY A 105 -42.55 15.76 -16.34
CA GLY A 105 -43.88 16.26 -16.01
C GLY A 105 -44.99 15.20 -16.03
N LYS A 106 -44.62 13.92 -16.07
CA LYS A 106 -45.54 12.79 -16.06
C LYS A 106 -45.51 12.07 -14.72
N ASP A 107 -46.67 11.62 -14.28
CA ASP A 107 -46.82 10.81 -13.04
C ASP A 107 -46.67 9.31 -13.34
N LEU A 108 -46.93 8.88 -14.58
CA LEU A 108 -46.82 7.49 -15.05
C LEU A 108 -45.82 7.35 -16.16
N GLY A 109 -45.17 6.21 -16.26
CA GLY A 109 -44.07 5.95 -17.16
C GLY A 109 -42.77 6.57 -16.63
N ILE A 110 -41.96 7.11 -17.52
CA ILE A 110 -40.69 7.73 -17.12
C ILE A 110 -41.00 9.10 -16.52
N VAL A 111 -40.78 9.25 -15.24
CA VAL A 111 -40.99 10.45 -14.44
C VAL A 111 -39.80 11.40 -14.51
N SER A 112 -38.60 10.86 -14.42
CA SER A 112 -37.37 11.65 -14.49
C SER A 112 -36.21 10.87 -15.09
N TYR A 113 -35.29 11.61 -15.68
CA TYR A 113 -33.91 11.16 -16.04
C TYR A 113 -32.91 11.92 -15.22
N ASN A 114 -31.88 11.22 -14.77
CA ASN A 114 -30.85 11.81 -13.92
C ASN A 114 -29.46 11.49 -14.48
N PHE A 115 -28.58 12.49 -14.46
CA PHE A 115 -27.18 12.38 -14.81
C PHE A 115 -26.35 12.78 -13.60
N GLY A 116 -25.28 12.05 -13.32
CA GLY A 116 -24.40 12.34 -12.20
C GLY A 116 -22.95 12.22 -12.59
N PHE A 117 -22.16 13.12 -12.05
CA PHE A 117 -20.72 13.01 -11.98
C PHE A 117 -20.27 13.14 -10.52
N ALA A 118 -19.41 12.25 -10.08
CA ALA A 118 -18.85 12.32 -8.75
C ALA A 118 -17.37 11.99 -8.75
N TYR A 119 -16.60 12.73 -7.98
CA TYR A 119 -15.28 12.38 -7.50
C TYR A 119 -15.40 11.94 -6.05
N ASN A 120 -14.89 10.76 -5.73
CA ASN A 120 -14.83 10.22 -4.39
C ASN A 120 -13.39 9.78 -4.07
N ARG A 121 -12.87 10.19 -2.92
CA ARG A 121 -11.66 9.59 -2.37
C ARG A 121 -12.01 8.26 -1.70
N ARG A 122 -11.46 7.17 -2.19
CA ARG A 122 -11.73 5.82 -1.69
C ARG A 122 -10.79 5.40 -0.58
N ASN A 123 -9.52 5.82 -0.67
CA ASN A 123 -8.53 5.50 0.36
C ASN A 123 -7.50 6.62 0.49
N SER A 124 -6.82 6.66 1.63
CA SER A 124 -5.66 7.51 1.88
C SER A 124 -4.58 6.69 2.56
N TYR A 125 -3.37 6.73 2.01
CA TYR A 125 -2.20 6.00 2.51
C TYR A 125 -1.28 6.88 3.36
N ASP A 126 -1.73 8.09 3.67
CA ASP A 126 -0.93 9.04 4.46
C ASP A 126 -0.68 8.51 5.86
N GLN A 127 0.52 7.99 6.08
CA GLN A 127 0.98 7.65 7.43
C GLN A 127 2.49 7.83 7.55
N THR A 128 2.93 8.08 8.76
CA THR A 128 4.35 8.20 9.08
C THR A 128 4.58 7.48 10.38
N TYR A 129 5.54 6.57 10.39
CA TYR A 129 5.95 5.89 11.60
C TYR A 129 7.46 5.79 11.70
N ARG A 130 7.95 5.80 12.91
CA ARG A 130 9.36 5.61 13.24
C ARG A 130 9.47 4.46 14.22
N VAL A 131 10.35 3.55 13.92
CA VAL A 131 10.69 2.42 14.78
C VAL A 131 12.09 2.65 15.31
N GLN A 132 12.29 2.51 16.62
CA GLN A 132 13.60 2.60 17.24
C GLN A 132 13.86 1.31 18.00
N TYR A 133 15.00 0.72 17.75
CA TYR A 133 15.48 -0.47 18.45
C TYR A 133 16.75 -0.12 19.21
N SER A 134 16.79 -0.53 20.47
CA SER A 134 18.00 -0.63 21.26
C SER A 134 18.31 -2.10 21.47
N ASN A 135 19.59 -2.44 21.60
CA ASN A 135 20.04 -3.81 21.82
C ASN A 135 19.69 -4.79 20.68
N LEU A 136 19.84 -4.35 19.42
CA LEU A 136 19.79 -5.26 18.29
C LEU A 136 20.91 -6.29 18.43
N ARG A 137 20.56 -7.57 18.36
CA ARG A 137 21.49 -8.70 18.45
C ARG A 137 21.83 -9.30 17.09
N SER A 138 21.20 -8.83 16.03
CA SER A 138 21.42 -9.30 14.67
C SER A 138 21.26 -8.15 13.69
N SER A 139 21.98 -8.23 12.60
CA SER A 139 21.92 -7.28 11.49
C SER A 139 22.02 -8.03 10.16
N VAL A 140 21.98 -7.30 9.07
CA VAL A 140 22.23 -7.85 7.72
C VAL A 140 23.60 -8.53 7.66
N THR A 141 24.61 -8.03 8.39
CA THR A 141 25.94 -8.63 8.43
C THR A 141 25.95 -10.02 9.03
N ASN A 142 25.13 -10.28 10.06
CA ASN A 142 24.95 -11.62 10.61
C ASN A 142 24.28 -12.56 9.60
N TYR A 143 23.29 -12.07 8.83
CA TYR A 143 22.68 -12.86 7.78
C TYR A 143 23.70 -13.23 6.68
N ILE A 144 24.59 -12.30 6.32
CA ILE A 144 25.66 -12.56 5.34
C ILE A 144 26.62 -13.64 5.91
N ALA A 145 27.03 -13.50 7.17
CA ALA A 145 27.87 -14.47 7.87
C ALA A 145 27.23 -15.87 7.89
N ASP A 146 25.97 -15.98 8.27
CA ASP A 146 25.23 -17.25 8.26
C ASP A 146 25.15 -17.89 6.87
N LYS A 147 25.01 -17.08 5.81
CA LYS A 147 25.01 -17.55 4.42
C LYS A 147 26.37 -17.98 3.93
N SER A 148 27.42 -17.53 4.58
CA SER A 148 28.81 -17.85 4.24
C SER A 148 29.34 -19.06 5.04
N PHE A 149 28.51 -19.63 5.92
CA PHE A 149 28.89 -20.81 6.69
C PHE A 149 29.25 -22.00 5.77
N GLY A 150 30.39 -22.64 6.05
CA GLY A 150 30.89 -23.77 5.27
C GLY A 150 31.72 -23.36 4.04
N ILE A 151 31.94 -22.08 3.81
CA ILE A 151 32.83 -21.58 2.75
C ILE A 151 34.17 -21.23 3.40
N ARG A 152 35.26 -21.78 2.87
CA ARG A 152 36.60 -21.52 3.45
C ARG A 152 37.03 -20.07 3.24
N GLU A 153 37.77 -19.56 4.20
CA GLU A 153 38.30 -18.19 4.13
C GLU A 153 39.19 -17.97 2.90
N ASN A 154 40.03 -18.96 2.55
CA ASN A 154 40.85 -18.90 1.38
C ASN A 154 40.10 -18.79 0.06
N ASP A 155 38.91 -19.42 -0.03
CA ASP A 155 38.05 -19.31 -1.20
C ASP A 155 37.45 -17.88 -1.28
N LEU A 156 37.01 -17.29 -0.17
CA LEU A 156 36.51 -15.93 -0.12
C LEU A 156 37.59 -14.88 -0.38
N ALA A 157 38.82 -15.16 0.00
CA ALA A 157 39.98 -14.31 -0.26
C ALA A 157 40.52 -14.47 -1.68
N GLY A 158 40.01 -15.42 -2.48
CA GLY A 158 40.53 -15.72 -3.81
C GLY A 158 41.95 -16.36 -3.81
N ALA A 159 42.40 -16.85 -2.65
CA ALA A 159 43.77 -17.36 -2.48
C ALA A 159 44.03 -18.67 -3.27
N ASP A 160 42.98 -19.46 -3.49
CA ASP A 160 43.07 -20.77 -4.16
C ASP A 160 42.93 -20.69 -5.69
N VAL A 161 42.76 -19.49 -6.26
CA VAL A 161 42.63 -19.28 -7.71
C VAL A 161 43.86 -18.53 -8.27
N GLN A 162 44.24 -18.89 -9.48
CA GLN A 162 45.39 -18.31 -10.15
C GLN A 162 45.24 -16.81 -10.45
N SER A 163 44.00 -16.34 -10.61
CA SER A 163 43.69 -14.92 -10.82
C SER A 163 43.79 -14.10 -9.52
N GLY A 164 43.73 -14.75 -8.36
CA GLY A 164 43.58 -14.06 -7.06
C GLY A 164 42.22 -13.41 -6.85
N ASP A 165 41.21 -13.77 -7.64
CA ASP A 165 39.87 -13.19 -7.58
C ASP A 165 38.84 -14.26 -7.19
N ALA A 166 38.20 -14.08 -6.05
CA ALA A 166 37.15 -15.00 -5.53
C ALA A 166 35.96 -15.12 -6.47
N TYR A 167 35.66 -14.10 -7.27
CA TYR A 167 34.59 -14.11 -8.25
C TYR A 167 34.77 -15.09 -9.40
N ASP A 168 36.02 -15.55 -9.63
CA ASP A 168 36.32 -16.56 -10.62
C ASP A 168 36.04 -17.99 -10.13
N ILE A 169 35.72 -18.18 -8.84
CA ILE A 169 35.37 -19.48 -8.28
C ILE A 169 33.92 -19.82 -8.60
N ASN A 170 33.72 -20.84 -9.41
CA ASN A 170 32.37 -21.29 -9.79
C ASN A 170 31.56 -21.76 -8.58
N GLY A 171 30.36 -21.20 -8.43
CA GLY A 171 29.41 -21.61 -7.38
C GLY A 171 29.59 -20.87 -6.04
N LEU A 172 30.57 -19.99 -5.92
CA LEU A 172 30.73 -19.15 -4.73
C LEU A 172 29.68 -18.04 -4.72
N PRO A 173 28.91 -17.84 -3.62
CA PRO A 173 27.89 -16.81 -3.56
C PRO A 173 28.52 -15.40 -3.55
N TRP A 174 28.14 -14.56 -4.50
CA TRP A 174 28.64 -13.18 -4.58
C TRP A 174 28.40 -12.38 -3.29
N LEU A 175 27.30 -12.64 -2.60
CA LEU A 175 27.02 -11.99 -1.32
C LEU A 175 28.05 -12.30 -0.26
N SER A 176 28.56 -13.54 -0.23
CA SER A 176 29.60 -13.98 0.71
C SER A 176 30.94 -13.35 0.39
N ILE A 177 31.32 -13.31 -0.90
CA ILE A 177 32.55 -12.64 -1.36
C ILE A 177 32.49 -11.14 -0.98
N LEU A 178 31.42 -10.46 -1.37
CA LEU A 178 31.23 -9.04 -1.09
C LEU A 178 31.24 -8.75 0.40
N GLY A 179 30.60 -9.61 1.22
CA GLY A 179 30.58 -9.46 2.67
C GLY A 179 31.95 -9.60 3.29
N TYR A 180 32.77 -10.53 2.82
CA TYR A 180 34.14 -10.73 3.29
C TYR A 180 35.07 -9.58 2.87
N GLU A 181 35.10 -9.22 1.60
CA GLU A 181 35.93 -8.12 1.07
C GLU A 181 35.56 -6.75 1.66
N SER A 182 34.29 -6.54 1.96
CA SER A 182 33.82 -5.28 2.57
C SER A 182 33.95 -5.25 4.09
N LEU A 183 34.54 -6.28 4.69
CA LEU A 183 34.70 -6.42 6.15
C LEU A 183 33.37 -6.35 6.92
N LEU A 184 32.28 -6.78 6.30
CA LEU A 184 30.95 -6.88 6.94
C LEU A 184 30.80 -8.14 7.77
N MET A 185 31.69 -9.09 7.61
CA MET A 185 31.82 -10.29 8.42
C MET A 185 33.31 -10.61 8.63
N SER A 186 33.60 -11.34 9.67
CA SER A 186 34.95 -11.81 10.01
C SER A 186 34.91 -13.28 10.42
N PRO A 187 36.01 -14.04 10.27
CA PRO A 187 36.08 -15.39 10.79
C PRO A 187 35.77 -15.42 12.30
N GLN A 188 34.99 -16.41 12.72
CA GLN A 188 34.60 -16.57 14.12
C GLN A 188 35.78 -17.08 14.94
N GLU A 189 35.94 -16.51 16.14
CA GLU A 189 36.98 -17.00 17.10
C GLU A 189 36.69 -18.44 17.54
N ASN A 190 37.74 -19.26 17.50
CA ASN A 190 37.69 -20.63 18.03
C ASN A 190 38.04 -20.61 19.54
N PRO A 191 37.22 -21.19 20.42
CA PRO A 191 37.51 -21.28 21.86
C PRO A 191 38.82 -22.00 22.20
N GLU A 192 39.33 -22.87 21.31
CA GLU A 192 40.58 -23.57 21.47
C GLU A 192 41.81 -22.77 20.97
N GLY A 193 41.60 -21.57 20.41
CA GLY A 193 42.58 -20.64 19.90
C GLY A 193 42.55 -20.55 18.37
N GLY A 194 42.79 -19.34 17.86
CA GLY A 194 42.69 -19.05 16.41
C GLY A 194 41.29 -18.75 15.95
N TYR A 195 41.05 -18.94 14.67
CA TYR A 195 39.76 -18.69 14.00
C TYR A 195 39.28 -19.95 13.26
N TYR A 196 37.96 -20.08 13.12
CA TYR A 196 37.41 -21.10 12.24
C TYR A 196 37.62 -20.67 10.77
N ASP A 197 37.94 -21.65 9.93
CA ASP A 197 38.24 -21.44 8.51
C ASP A 197 36.95 -21.28 7.65
N ASP A 198 35.81 -21.73 8.17
CA ASP A 198 34.54 -21.84 7.43
C ASP A 198 33.34 -21.27 8.20
N SER A 199 33.59 -20.57 9.29
CA SER A 199 32.53 -20.00 10.15
C SER A 199 32.80 -18.52 10.38
N TYR A 200 31.77 -17.70 10.22
CA TYR A 200 31.87 -16.25 10.25
C TYR A 200 30.91 -15.65 11.27
N GLU A 201 31.25 -14.46 11.76
CA GLU A 201 30.36 -13.62 12.53
C GLU A 201 30.19 -12.25 11.87
N GLY A 202 29.00 -11.69 12.01
CA GLY A 202 28.72 -10.32 11.55
C GLY A 202 29.25 -9.28 12.54
N LEU A 203 29.06 -7.99 12.21
CA LEU A 203 29.51 -6.87 13.05
C LEU A 203 28.94 -6.90 14.48
N PHE A 204 27.80 -7.54 14.68
CA PHE A 204 27.25 -7.84 16.02
C PHE A 204 27.57 -9.29 16.35
N GLY A 205 28.81 -9.57 16.74
CA GLY A 205 29.21 -10.88 17.25
C GLY A 205 28.46 -11.27 18.52
N ALA A 206 28.77 -12.40 19.10
CA ALA A 206 28.03 -13.00 20.22
C ALA A 206 27.78 -12.07 21.43
N LYS A 207 28.56 -11.01 21.61
CA LYS A 207 28.51 -10.10 22.75
C LYS A 207 28.18 -8.65 22.41
N ALA A 208 28.16 -8.26 21.14
CA ALA A 208 27.90 -6.89 20.72
C ALA A 208 26.41 -6.69 20.44
N THR A 209 25.92 -5.52 20.78
CA THR A 209 24.56 -5.08 20.43
C THR A 209 24.61 -3.72 19.78
N GLY A 210 23.70 -3.49 18.86
CA GLY A 210 23.56 -2.22 18.18
C GLY A 210 22.23 -1.52 18.46
N SER A 211 22.11 -0.31 17.99
CA SER A 211 20.84 0.41 17.91
C SER A 211 20.51 0.70 16.46
N GLY A 212 19.24 0.68 16.14
CA GLY A 212 18.76 0.99 14.78
C GLY A 212 17.51 1.84 14.83
N SER A 213 17.31 2.62 13.80
CA SER A 213 16.06 3.34 13.58
C SER A 213 15.57 3.11 12.15
N LEU A 214 14.28 2.92 12.00
CA LEU A 214 13.61 2.85 10.72
C LEU A 214 12.58 3.97 10.69
N TYR A 215 12.67 4.84 9.72
CA TYR A 215 11.66 5.84 9.42
C TYR A 215 10.92 5.43 8.16
N VAL A 216 9.61 5.35 8.22
CA VAL A 216 8.78 5.06 7.05
C VAL A 216 7.72 6.14 6.93
N ARG A 217 7.61 6.68 5.73
CA ARG A 217 6.59 7.63 5.34
C ARG A 217 5.86 7.12 4.13
N GLU A 218 4.59 6.88 4.29
CA GLU A 218 3.68 6.52 3.21
C GLU A 218 2.82 7.72 2.86
N ARG A 219 2.57 7.89 1.58
CA ARG A 219 1.71 8.92 1.02
C ARG A 219 0.93 8.36 -0.15
N GLY A 220 -0.21 8.94 -0.39
CA GLY A 220 -0.98 8.63 -1.57
C GLY A 220 -2.46 8.52 -1.31
N ARG A 221 -3.17 8.18 -2.36
CA ARG A 221 -4.62 8.10 -2.33
C ARG A 221 -5.12 7.22 -3.45
N THR A 222 -6.30 6.64 -3.23
CA THR A 222 -7.10 6.05 -4.29
C THR A 222 -8.32 6.94 -4.49
N ASN A 223 -8.50 7.42 -5.71
CA ASN A 223 -9.63 8.23 -6.12
C ASN A 223 -10.52 7.46 -7.07
N GLU A 224 -11.80 7.78 -7.09
CA GLU A 224 -12.76 7.26 -8.03
C GLU A 224 -13.53 8.39 -8.67
N TYR A 225 -13.60 8.37 -10.00
CA TYR A 225 -14.44 9.24 -10.82
C TYR A 225 -15.60 8.43 -11.36
N THR A 226 -16.83 8.79 -11.02
CA THR A 226 -18.03 8.08 -11.46
C THR A 226 -18.87 8.94 -12.37
N PHE A 227 -19.34 8.34 -13.47
CA PHE A 227 -20.34 8.90 -14.38
C PHE A 227 -21.57 8.01 -14.32
N ASN A 228 -22.71 8.58 -14.00
CA ASN A 228 -23.93 7.82 -13.83
C ASN A 228 -25.05 8.40 -14.68
N PHE A 229 -25.86 7.51 -15.23
CA PHE A 229 -27.12 7.82 -15.86
C PHE A 229 -28.18 6.90 -15.29
N GLY A 230 -29.37 7.42 -15.04
CA GLY A 230 -30.47 6.62 -14.53
C GLY A 230 -31.79 7.36 -14.60
N GLY A 231 -32.80 6.74 -14.04
CA GLY A 231 -34.13 7.33 -14.07
C GLY A 231 -35.12 6.65 -13.13
N ASN A 232 -36.29 7.22 -13.13
CA ASN A 232 -37.40 6.84 -12.28
C ASN A 232 -38.61 6.54 -13.17
N VAL A 233 -39.19 5.36 -12.98
CA VAL A 233 -40.41 4.93 -13.66
C VAL A 233 -41.54 4.83 -12.65
N SER A 234 -42.55 5.68 -12.81
CA SER A 234 -43.79 5.72 -12.02
C SER A 234 -43.57 5.78 -10.49
N ASN A 235 -42.41 6.26 -10.04
CA ASN A 235 -41.96 6.28 -8.62
C ASN A 235 -41.94 4.90 -7.96
N VAL A 236 -41.85 3.83 -8.73
CA VAL A 236 -41.83 2.44 -8.28
C VAL A 236 -40.54 1.75 -8.66
N VAL A 237 -40.06 1.97 -9.91
CA VAL A 237 -38.86 1.33 -10.42
C VAL A 237 -37.80 2.39 -10.68
N TYR A 238 -36.61 2.15 -10.15
CA TYR A 238 -35.44 2.97 -10.37
C TYR A 238 -34.41 2.15 -11.13
N PHE A 239 -33.81 2.73 -12.15
CA PHE A 239 -32.77 2.10 -12.93
C PHE A 239 -31.57 3.02 -13.08
N GLY A 240 -30.40 2.45 -13.28
CA GLY A 240 -29.18 3.22 -13.50
C GLY A 240 -28.05 2.37 -14.03
N ILE A 241 -27.19 3.05 -14.72
CA ILE A 241 -25.90 2.53 -15.20
C ILE A 241 -24.81 3.51 -14.78
N GLY A 242 -23.67 2.98 -14.38
CA GLY A 242 -22.52 3.77 -13.94
C GLY A 242 -21.23 3.27 -14.56
N LEU A 243 -20.32 4.21 -14.81
CA LEU A 243 -18.93 3.96 -15.17
C LEU A 243 -18.05 4.58 -14.10
N GLY A 244 -17.24 3.75 -13.43
CA GLY A 244 -16.26 4.17 -12.45
C GLY A 244 -14.84 4.02 -13.00
N ILE A 245 -14.03 5.06 -12.84
CA ILE A 245 -12.61 5.07 -13.20
C ILE A 245 -11.84 5.30 -11.91
N MET A 246 -10.95 4.38 -11.56
CA MET A 246 -10.09 4.48 -10.40
C MET A 246 -8.69 4.97 -10.78
N ASP A 247 -8.16 5.88 -9.98
CA ASP A 247 -6.81 6.39 -10.02
C ASP A 247 -6.14 6.12 -8.67
N LEU A 248 -4.94 5.52 -8.71
CA LEU A 248 -4.17 5.18 -7.53
C LEU A 248 -2.78 5.82 -7.62
N ASP A 249 -2.46 6.61 -6.63
CA ASP A 249 -1.15 7.19 -6.40
C ASP A 249 -0.63 6.71 -5.04
N TYR A 250 0.58 6.14 -5.00
CA TYR A 250 1.20 5.63 -3.79
C TYR A 250 2.71 5.80 -3.82
N GLU A 251 3.24 6.41 -2.77
CA GLU A 251 4.66 6.61 -2.55
C GLU A 251 5.03 6.13 -1.14
N MET A 252 6.09 5.33 -1.04
CA MET A 252 6.69 4.93 0.23
C MET A 252 8.17 5.30 0.25
N ILE A 253 8.57 6.02 1.27
CA ILE A 253 9.97 6.40 1.53
C ILE A 253 10.37 5.77 2.85
N SER A 254 11.49 5.05 2.85
CA SER A 254 12.09 4.47 4.04
C SER A 254 13.56 4.86 4.17
N SER A 255 14.01 5.11 5.38
CA SER A 255 15.42 5.42 5.72
C SER A 255 15.80 4.92 7.12
#